data_a46ab3285b0a5ee1429aa9ef342bc6cd
#
_entry.id   a46ab3285b0a5ee1429aa9ef342bc6cd
#
_cell.length_a   1.000
_cell.length_b   1.000
_cell.length_c   1.000
_cell.angle_alpha   90.00
_cell.angle_beta   90.00
_cell.angle_gamma   90.00
#
_symmetry.space_group_name_H-M   'P 1'
#
loop_
_entity.id
_entity.type
_entity.pdbx_description
1 polymer ?
#
loop_
_entity_poly.entity_id
_entity_poly.type
_entity_poly.pdbx_seq_one_letter_code
_entity_poly.pdbx_strand_id
1 'polypeptide(L)'
;MAKILVPLDGSQSSFEGLEKAIYLAKQCGATVTGLYVAFLPPKLVFESIESLDSTTRRNIEKILEKAKALAEKDGMSFHGEIILGSPGKKILSYANELKFDLIVMGSRGAGSKDESFIGSVANEVLHNSKIPILIIK
;
A
#
# COMPACT_ATOMS: atom_id res chain seq x y z
N MET A 1 -11.01 -3.25 17.01
CA MET A 1 -10.33 -2.07 16.45
C MET A 1 -10.23 -2.25 14.93
N ALA A 2 -10.58 -1.21 14.20
CA ALA A 2 -10.55 -1.27 12.74
C ALA A 2 -9.11 -1.30 12.21
N LYS A 3 -8.92 -1.93 11.05
CA LYS A 3 -7.63 -2.08 10.41
C LYS A 3 -7.70 -1.46 9.00
N ILE A 4 -6.81 -0.54 8.73
CA ILE A 4 -6.73 0.14 7.42
C ILE A 4 -5.46 -0.30 6.70
N LEU A 5 -5.61 -0.74 5.46
CA LEU A 5 -4.49 -1.12 4.60
C LEU A 5 -4.21 -0.01 3.60
N VAL A 6 -2.93 0.36 3.47
CA VAL A 6 -2.49 1.38 2.53
C VAL A 6 -1.42 0.79 1.63
N PRO A 7 -1.76 0.46 0.38
CA PRO A 7 -0.74 0.09 -0.59
C PRO A 7 0.19 1.26 -0.89
N LEU A 8 1.49 1.00 -0.89
CA LEU A 8 2.52 2.01 -1.14
C LEU A 8 3.39 1.56 -2.30
N ASP A 9 3.69 2.46 -3.22
CA ASP A 9 4.61 2.18 -4.33
C ASP A 9 5.70 3.25 -4.45
N GLY A 10 5.75 4.17 -3.50
CA GLY A 10 6.73 5.26 -3.49
C GLY A 10 6.26 6.50 -4.24
N SER A 11 5.12 6.44 -4.92
CA SER A 11 4.58 7.60 -5.63
C SER A 11 4.02 8.63 -4.66
N GLN A 12 3.95 9.88 -5.08
CA GLN A 12 3.31 10.93 -4.31
C GLN A 12 1.85 10.58 -4.04
N SER A 13 1.17 10.00 -5.03
CA SER A 13 -0.23 9.58 -4.89
C SER A 13 -0.40 8.56 -3.76
N SER A 14 0.52 7.60 -3.64
CA SER A 14 0.43 6.61 -2.57
C SER A 14 0.64 7.23 -1.19
N PHE A 15 1.52 8.23 -1.09
CA PHE A 15 1.71 8.94 0.19
C PHE A 15 0.53 9.84 0.54
N GLU A 16 -0.13 10.41 -0.46
CA GLU A 16 -1.38 11.15 -0.23
C GLU A 16 -2.46 10.22 0.33
N GLY A 17 -2.52 9.00 -0.20
CA GLY A 17 -3.40 7.97 0.35
C GLY A 17 -3.06 7.66 1.80
N LEU A 18 -1.78 7.52 2.10
CA LEU A 18 -1.31 7.26 3.47
C LEU A 18 -1.71 8.39 4.42
N GLU A 19 -1.54 9.63 4.02
CA GLU A 19 -1.90 10.77 4.86
C GLU A 19 -3.39 10.78 5.20
N LYS A 20 -4.25 10.45 4.24
CA LYS A 20 -5.68 10.33 4.49
C LYS A 20 -6.01 9.16 5.41
N ALA A 21 -5.32 8.05 5.22
CA ALA A 21 -5.51 6.87 6.07
C ALA A 21 -5.12 7.17 7.52
N ILE A 22 -4.03 7.89 7.71
CA ILE A 22 -3.57 8.31 9.05
C ILE A 22 -4.63 9.18 9.70
N TYR A 23 -5.16 10.16 8.96
CA TYR A 23 -6.22 11.03 9.46
C TYR A 23 -7.44 10.22 9.90
N LEU A 24 -7.92 9.32 9.03
CA LEU A 24 -9.08 8.49 9.34
C LEU A 24 -8.83 7.57 10.53
N ALA A 25 -7.66 6.95 10.58
CA ALA A 25 -7.30 6.05 11.67
C ALA A 25 -7.30 6.78 13.01
N LYS A 26 -6.82 8.03 13.02
CA LYS A 26 -6.80 8.84 14.21
C LYS A 26 -8.23 9.16 14.68
N GLN A 27 -9.13 9.45 13.76
CA GLN A 27 -10.52 9.76 14.07
C GLN A 27 -11.30 8.54 14.56
N CYS A 28 -10.99 7.36 14.02
CA CYS A 28 -11.78 6.14 14.26
C CYS A 28 -11.14 5.17 15.26
N GLY A 29 -9.94 5.46 15.74
CA GLY A 29 -9.21 4.53 16.58
C GLY A 29 -8.73 3.29 15.85
N ALA A 30 -8.40 3.43 14.55
CA ALA A 30 -7.95 2.32 13.73
C ALA A 30 -6.42 2.21 13.72
N THR A 31 -5.92 1.06 13.23
CA THR A 31 -4.50 0.86 12.98
C THR A 31 -4.23 0.99 11.49
N VAL A 32 -3.01 1.37 11.12
CA VAL A 32 -2.61 1.55 9.73
C VAL A 32 -1.47 0.58 9.40
N THR A 33 -1.65 -0.16 8.32
CA THR A 33 -0.62 -1.03 7.75
C THR A 33 -0.29 -0.54 6.35
N GLY A 34 0.99 -0.29 6.09
CA GLY A 34 1.48 0.03 4.75
C GLY A 34 2.02 -1.22 4.10
N LEU A 35 1.62 -1.48 2.87
CA LEU A 35 2.03 -2.66 2.14
C LEU A 35 2.75 -2.27 0.85
N TYR A 36 3.98 -2.70 0.71
CA TYR A 36 4.71 -2.60 -0.55
C TYR A 36 4.73 -3.96 -1.21
N VAL A 37 4.20 -4.04 -2.43
CA VAL A 37 4.26 -5.28 -3.21
C VAL A 37 5.36 -5.11 -4.26
N ALA A 38 6.46 -5.83 -4.10
CA ALA A 38 7.54 -5.82 -5.08
C ALA A 38 7.13 -6.76 -6.21
N PHE A 39 7.09 -6.22 -7.43
CA PHE A 39 6.64 -6.98 -8.59
C PHE A 39 7.54 -8.18 -8.83
N LEU A 40 6.92 -9.33 -9.03
CA LEU A 40 7.61 -10.57 -9.35
C LEU A 40 6.84 -11.27 -10.47
N PRO A 41 7.47 -11.54 -11.61
CA PRO A 41 6.80 -12.30 -12.68
C PRO A 41 6.38 -13.68 -12.18
N PRO A 42 5.23 -14.21 -12.63
CA PRO A 42 4.73 -15.51 -12.16
C PRO A 42 5.71 -16.67 -12.25
N LYS A 43 6.62 -16.64 -13.24
CA LYS A 43 7.62 -17.70 -13.42
C LYS A 43 8.69 -17.73 -12.32
N LEU A 44 8.74 -16.71 -11.45
CA LEU A 44 9.72 -16.61 -10.37
C LEU A 44 9.07 -16.80 -8.99
N VAL A 45 8.09 -17.69 -8.91
CA VAL A 45 7.28 -17.87 -7.69
C VAL A 45 8.07 -18.35 -6.47
N PHE A 46 9.27 -18.89 -6.68
CA PHE A 46 10.11 -19.37 -5.58
C PHE A 46 11.11 -18.33 -5.07
N GLU A 47 11.10 -17.14 -5.65
CA GLU A 47 11.97 -16.08 -5.19
C GLU A 47 11.50 -15.54 -3.84
N SER A 48 12.44 -15.02 -3.05
CA SER A 48 12.16 -14.44 -1.73
C SER A 48 12.59 -12.97 -1.71
N ILE A 49 12.21 -12.28 -0.62
CA ILE A 49 12.61 -10.87 -0.43
C ILE A 49 14.14 -10.75 -0.46
N GLU A 50 14.84 -11.73 0.07
CA GLU A 50 16.30 -11.76 0.08
C GLU A 50 16.90 -11.84 -1.33
N SER A 51 16.12 -12.28 -2.32
CA SER A 51 16.58 -12.35 -3.71
C SER A 51 16.52 -11.00 -4.43
N LEU A 52 15.86 -10.00 -3.83
CA LEU A 52 15.87 -8.64 -4.38
C LEU A 52 17.29 -8.08 -4.28
N ASP A 53 17.72 -7.34 -5.31
CA ASP A 53 19.03 -6.72 -5.22
C ASP A 53 19.05 -5.67 -4.10
N SER A 54 20.26 -5.36 -3.63
CA SER A 54 20.42 -4.49 -2.46
C SER A 54 19.89 -3.07 -2.71
N THR A 55 20.00 -2.57 -3.92
CA THR A 55 19.51 -1.23 -4.26
C THR A 55 18.00 -1.17 -4.23
N THR A 56 17.33 -2.13 -4.85
CA THR A 56 15.87 -2.23 -4.86
C THR A 56 15.33 -2.36 -3.45
N ARG A 57 15.92 -3.27 -2.69
CA ARG A 57 15.51 -3.52 -1.31
C ARG A 57 15.65 -2.26 -0.45
N ARG A 58 16.76 -1.56 -0.59
CA ARG A 58 17.01 -0.34 0.16
C ARG A 58 16.01 0.76 -0.19
N ASN A 59 15.65 0.88 -1.48
CA ASN A 59 14.66 1.85 -1.91
C ASN A 59 13.29 1.57 -1.30
N ILE A 60 12.89 0.30 -1.26
CA ILE A 60 11.62 -0.10 -0.64
C ILE A 60 11.64 0.19 0.86
N GLU A 61 12.74 -0.12 1.53
CA GLU A 61 12.89 0.16 2.95
C GLU A 61 12.76 1.66 3.24
N LYS A 62 13.34 2.52 2.39
CA LYS A 62 13.21 3.97 2.53
C LYS A 62 11.76 4.44 2.40
N ILE A 63 11.00 3.83 1.49
CA ILE A 63 9.59 4.16 1.31
C ILE A 63 8.82 3.84 2.59
N LEU A 64 9.06 2.66 3.18
CA LEU A 64 8.39 2.26 4.40
C LEU A 64 8.84 3.08 5.61
N GLU A 65 10.11 3.47 5.66
CA GLU A 65 10.62 4.35 6.72
C GLU A 65 9.96 5.72 6.65
N LYS A 66 9.79 6.28 5.46
CA LYS A 66 9.10 7.55 5.26
C LYS A 66 7.64 7.44 5.70
N ALA A 67 6.99 6.34 5.36
CA ALA A 67 5.61 6.09 5.75
C ALA A 67 5.47 6.03 7.28
N LYS A 68 6.38 5.31 7.92
CA LYS A 68 6.41 5.19 9.37
C LYS A 68 6.59 6.55 10.04
N ALA A 69 7.52 7.36 9.51
CA ALA A 69 7.76 8.70 10.05
C ALA A 69 6.54 9.59 9.95
N LEU A 70 5.81 9.52 8.85
CA LEU A 70 4.57 10.29 8.66
C LEU A 70 3.51 9.88 9.69
N ALA A 71 3.36 8.60 9.95
CA ALA A 71 2.40 8.10 10.93
C ALA A 71 2.81 8.51 12.35
N GLU A 72 4.07 8.35 12.70
CA GLU A 72 4.58 8.67 14.04
C GLU A 72 4.48 10.15 14.35
N LYS A 73 4.62 11.00 13.34
CA LYS A 73 4.45 12.44 13.49
C LYS A 73 3.06 12.79 14.04
N ASP A 74 2.06 12.02 13.66
CA ASP A 74 0.69 12.20 14.13
C ASP A 74 0.34 11.30 15.32
N GLY A 75 1.35 10.70 15.94
CA GLY A 75 1.14 9.84 17.10
C GLY A 75 0.53 8.49 16.81
N MET A 76 0.59 8.05 15.55
CA MET A 76 0.00 6.79 15.13
C MET A 76 1.05 5.70 15.00
N SER A 77 0.71 4.49 15.46
CA SER A 77 1.52 3.31 15.18
C SER A 77 1.37 2.92 13.73
N PHE A 78 2.46 2.47 13.12
CA PHE A 78 2.48 2.06 11.74
C PHE A 78 3.18 0.71 11.60
N HIS A 79 2.57 -0.21 10.88
CA HIS A 79 3.18 -1.48 10.52
C HIS A 79 3.44 -1.49 9.02
N GLY A 80 4.68 -1.75 8.62
CA GLY A 80 5.06 -1.84 7.22
C GLY A 80 5.39 -3.27 6.84
N GLU A 81 4.97 -3.68 5.65
CA GLU A 81 5.19 -5.03 5.15
C GLU A 81 5.62 -5.00 3.70
N ILE A 82 6.52 -5.91 3.32
CA ILE A 82 6.97 -6.08 1.94
C ILE A 82 6.58 -7.50 1.52
N ILE A 83 5.87 -7.63 0.41
CA ILE A 83 5.58 -8.94 -0.17
C ILE A 83 5.93 -8.94 -1.64
N LEU A 84 6.13 -10.13 -2.20
CA LEU A 84 6.47 -10.29 -3.61
C LEU A 84 5.26 -10.76 -4.38
N GLY A 85 5.12 -10.29 -5.61
CA GLY A 85 4.10 -10.79 -6.51
C GLY A 85 3.54 -9.74 -7.43
N SER A 86 2.34 -10.02 -7.94
CA SER A 86 1.58 -9.09 -8.77
C SER A 86 0.84 -8.13 -7.84
N PRO A 87 1.07 -6.81 -7.95
CA PRO A 87 0.55 -5.86 -6.97
C PRO A 87 -0.95 -5.93 -6.70
N GLY A 88 -1.78 -5.86 -7.73
CA GLY A 88 -3.23 -5.87 -7.51
C GLY A 88 -3.72 -7.12 -6.81
N LYS A 89 -3.26 -8.29 -7.26
CA LYS A 89 -3.66 -9.57 -6.68
C LYS A 89 -3.18 -9.73 -5.25
N LYS A 90 -1.96 -9.29 -4.97
CA LYS A 90 -1.39 -9.42 -3.62
C LYS A 90 -2.04 -8.46 -2.63
N ILE A 91 -2.39 -7.26 -3.07
CA ILE A 91 -3.13 -6.32 -2.24
C ILE A 91 -4.47 -6.93 -1.84
N LEU A 92 -5.18 -7.49 -2.82
CA LEU A 92 -6.49 -8.10 -2.57
C LEU A 92 -6.40 -9.29 -1.62
N SER A 93 -5.47 -10.19 -1.86
CA SER A 93 -5.34 -11.37 -0.99
C SER A 93 -4.87 -11.01 0.41
N TYR A 94 -3.93 -10.08 0.53
CA TYR A 94 -3.44 -9.62 1.83
C TYR A 94 -4.55 -8.97 2.64
N ALA A 95 -5.32 -8.08 2.02
CA ALA A 95 -6.43 -7.41 2.68
C ALA A 95 -7.49 -8.39 3.16
N ASN A 96 -7.79 -9.38 2.35
CA ASN A 96 -8.82 -10.36 2.63
C ASN A 96 -8.40 -11.36 3.71
N GLU A 97 -7.20 -11.91 3.57
CA GLU A 97 -6.68 -12.91 4.49
C GLU A 97 -6.46 -12.36 5.90
N LEU A 98 -5.99 -11.13 6.00
CA LEU A 98 -5.73 -10.49 7.28
C LEU A 98 -6.90 -9.63 7.77
N LYS A 99 -8.03 -9.71 7.08
CA LYS A 99 -9.30 -9.11 7.50
C LYS A 99 -9.22 -7.62 7.77
N PHE A 100 -8.70 -6.89 6.80
CA PHE A 100 -8.71 -5.43 6.86
C PHE A 100 -10.14 -4.91 6.66
N ASP A 101 -10.43 -3.77 7.25
CA ASP A 101 -11.77 -3.17 7.20
C ASP A 101 -11.89 -2.13 6.10
N LEU A 102 -10.78 -1.58 5.64
CA LEU A 102 -10.75 -0.53 4.62
C LEU A 102 -9.41 -0.56 3.92
N ILE A 103 -9.43 -0.33 2.61
CA ILE A 103 -8.22 -0.09 1.83
C ILE A 103 -8.26 1.37 1.41
N VAL A 104 -7.18 2.12 1.67
CA VAL A 104 -7.03 3.50 1.22
C VAL A 104 -5.85 3.54 0.28
N MET A 105 -6.07 3.97 -0.95
CA MET A 105 -4.97 4.01 -1.91
C MET A 105 -5.06 5.23 -2.81
N GLY A 106 -3.91 5.65 -3.30
CA GLY A 106 -3.85 6.71 -4.28
C GLY A 106 -4.44 6.25 -5.60
N SER A 107 -4.93 7.19 -6.38
CA SER A 107 -5.54 6.88 -7.67
C SER A 107 -4.52 6.59 -8.76
N ARG A 108 -3.26 7.00 -8.58
CA ARG A 108 -2.21 6.90 -9.60
C ARG A 108 -1.02 6.14 -9.05
N GLY A 109 -0.34 5.41 -9.93
CA GLY A 109 0.90 4.75 -9.56
C GLY A 109 2.11 5.61 -9.90
N ALA A 110 3.29 5.05 -9.68
CA ALA A 110 4.54 5.70 -10.03
C ALA A 110 4.58 6.01 -11.53
N GLY A 111 4.96 7.24 -11.88
CA GLY A 111 5.10 7.68 -13.27
C GLY A 111 3.86 8.29 -13.89
N SER A 112 2.69 8.16 -13.30
CA SER A 112 1.48 8.79 -13.83
C SER A 112 1.33 10.20 -13.28
N LYS A 113 0.97 11.15 -14.16
CA LYS A 113 0.77 12.55 -13.78
C LYS A 113 -0.63 13.05 -14.10
N ASP A 114 -1.47 12.21 -14.72
CA ASP A 114 -2.82 12.61 -15.09
C ASP A 114 -3.75 12.45 -13.88
N GLU A 115 -4.25 13.56 -13.36
CA GLU A 115 -5.08 13.58 -12.16
C GLU A 115 -6.46 12.94 -12.36
N SER A 116 -6.92 12.84 -13.61
CA SER A 116 -8.20 12.19 -13.91
C SER A 116 -8.05 10.68 -14.08
N PHE A 117 -6.82 10.20 -14.14
CA PHE A 117 -6.53 8.80 -14.44
C PHE A 117 -6.49 7.96 -13.16
N ILE A 118 -7.15 6.81 -13.21
CA ILE A 118 -7.03 5.81 -12.15
C ILE A 118 -6.08 4.73 -12.66
N GLY A 119 -4.98 4.52 -11.95
CA GLY A 119 -3.95 3.56 -12.34
C GLY A 119 -4.46 2.13 -12.42
N SER A 120 -3.72 1.29 -13.15
CA SER A 120 -4.13 -0.10 -13.38
C SER A 120 -4.26 -0.90 -12.09
N VAL A 121 -3.35 -0.70 -11.13
CA VAL A 121 -3.42 -1.41 -9.85
C VAL A 121 -4.64 -0.97 -9.05
N ALA A 122 -4.86 0.35 -8.95
CA ALA A 122 -6.04 0.88 -8.25
C ALA A 122 -7.34 0.39 -8.89
N ASN A 123 -7.38 0.35 -10.21
CA ASN A 123 -8.53 -0.15 -10.96
C ASN A 123 -8.79 -1.63 -10.65
N GLU A 124 -7.75 -2.44 -10.67
CA GLU A 124 -7.88 -3.87 -10.37
C GLU A 124 -8.40 -4.10 -8.96
N VAL A 125 -7.85 -3.38 -7.99
CA VAL A 125 -8.26 -3.50 -6.59
C VAL A 125 -9.71 -3.02 -6.43
N LEU A 126 -10.05 -1.90 -7.04
CA LEU A 126 -11.39 -1.32 -6.96
C LEU A 126 -12.46 -2.29 -7.48
N HIS A 127 -12.19 -2.94 -8.61
CA HIS A 127 -13.18 -3.81 -9.24
C HIS A 127 -13.31 -5.19 -8.57
N ASN A 128 -12.29 -5.63 -7.86
CA ASN A 128 -12.26 -7.00 -7.32
C ASN A 128 -12.29 -7.10 -5.81
N SER A 129 -12.25 -5.98 -5.10
CA SER A 129 -12.23 -6.00 -3.64
C SER A 129 -13.59 -6.33 -3.05
N LYS A 130 -13.59 -7.15 -2.00
CA LYS A 130 -14.75 -7.39 -1.15
C LYS A 130 -14.75 -6.45 0.06
N ILE A 131 -13.70 -5.67 0.20
CA ILE A 131 -13.51 -4.73 1.31
C ILE A 131 -13.71 -3.33 0.76
N PRO A 132 -14.33 -2.42 1.53
CA PRO A 132 -14.47 -1.02 1.09
C PRO A 132 -13.13 -0.40 0.71
N ILE A 133 -13.15 0.42 -0.33
CA ILE A 133 -11.95 1.10 -0.81
C ILE A 133 -12.21 2.59 -0.88
N LEU A 134 -11.26 3.37 -0.41
CA LEU A 134 -11.24 4.81 -0.58
C LEU A 134 -10.11 5.15 -1.54
N ILE A 135 -10.44 5.78 -2.65
CA ILE A 135 -9.46 6.22 -3.64
C ILE A 135 -9.21 7.72 -3.43
N ILE A 136 -7.96 8.08 -3.28
CA ILE A 136 -7.54 9.47 -3.09
C ILE A 136 -7.01 10.00 -4.42
N LYS A 137 -7.68 10.98 -4.94
CA LYS A 137 -7.32 11.63 -6.22
C LYS A 137 -6.42 12.82 -6.02
#